data_68225722220ba6e6c83e71640b65b28a
#
_entry.id   68225722220ba6e6c83e71640b65b28a
#
_cell.length_a   1.000
_cell.length_b   1.000
_cell.length_c   1.000
_cell.angle_alpha   90.00
_cell.angle_beta   90.00
_cell.angle_gamma   90.00
#
_symmetry.space_group_name_H-M   'P 1'
#
loop_
_entity.id
_entity.type
_entity.pdbx_description
1 polymer ?
#
loop_
_entity_poly.entity_id
_entity_poly.type
_entity_poly.pdbx_seq_one_letter_code
_entity_poly.pdbx_strand_id
1 'polypeptide(L)'
;MTAQVMSATGNITEYVTTMIGGQLFGLPIARVQDVFMPERMTRVPLAAVDVAGVLNLRGRIVTAIDMRSRLGLSKRDDDRPSMAVGVDLRGESYGLLIDSIGEVLKLPDDGREENPVNLDSRMARISAGVHRLDGHLMVVLDVDRILEMSSDAIAA
;
A
#
# COMPACT_ATOMS: atom_id res chain seq x y z
N MET A 1 -7.32 9.10 -29.55
CA MET A 1 -7.18 9.41 -29.04
C MET A 1 -7.24 9.54 -28.46
N THR A 2 -7.67 9.46 -28.31
CA THR A 2 -7.75 9.86 -27.69
C THR A 2 -7.28 10.01 -26.94
N ALA A 3 -7.15 9.80 -26.58
CA ALA A 3 -6.68 10.04 -25.90
C ALA A 3 -6.06 10.67 -25.71
N GLN A 4 -5.94 11.07 -26.01
CA GLN A 4 -5.40 11.75 -25.70
C GLN A 4 -5.67 12.52 -25.24
N VAL A 5 -6.29 12.45 -25.70
CA VAL A 5 -6.53 13.24 -25.24
C VAL A 5 -6.60 13.53 -24.34
N MET A 6 -6.79 13.26 -24.02
CA MET A 6 -6.80 13.56 -23.11
C MET A 6 -6.01 14.07 -22.72
N SER A 7 -5.71 14.16 -23.13
CA SER A 7 -4.83 14.63 -22.77
C SER A 7 -4.59 15.82 -22.41
N ALA A 8 -5.12 16.59 -22.83
CA ALA A 8 -4.80 17.93 -22.51
C ALA A 8 -4.74 18.13 -21.04
N THR A 9 -5.66 17.63 -20.38
CA THR A 9 -5.67 17.74 -18.93
C THR A 9 -5.28 16.45 -18.30
N GLY A 10 -4.96 15.49 -19.15
CA GLY A 10 -4.96 14.12 -18.71
C GLY A 10 -3.61 13.58 -18.36
N ASN A 11 -3.16 13.87 -17.19
CA ASN A 11 -2.09 13.07 -16.64
C ASN A 11 -2.64 11.70 -16.30
N ILE A 12 -1.81 10.68 -16.50
CA ILE A 12 -2.15 9.31 -16.20
C ILE A 12 -1.18 8.82 -15.14
N THR A 13 -1.70 8.16 -14.12
CA THR A 13 -0.88 7.53 -13.10
C THR A 13 -1.02 6.03 -13.22
N GLU A 14 0.10 5.32 -13.13
CA GLU A 14 0.11 3.88 -13.09
C GLU A 14 0.06 3.41 -11.63
N TYR A 15 -0.77 2.42 -11.38
CA TYR A 15 -0.93 1.87 -10.04
C TYR A 15 -0.64 0.38 -10.05
N VAL A 16 0.15 -0.06 -9.09
CA VAL A 16 0.27 -1.48 -8.79
C VAL A 16 -0.93 -1.84 -7.93
N THR A 17 -1.75 -2.75 -8.39
CA THR A 17 -2.93 -3.14 -7.62
C THR A 17 -2.58 -4.17 -6.58
N THR A 18 -3.17 -4.05 -5.40
CA THR A 18 -2.96 -4.96 -4.30
C THR A 18 -4.29 -5.30 -3.66
N MET A 19 -4.39 -6.50 -3.12
CA MET A 19 -5.56 -6.93 -2.36
C MET A 19 -5.19 -7.04 -0.90
N ILE A 20 -6.01 -6.47 -0.05
CA ILE A 20 -5.87 -6.59 1.39
C ILE A 20 -7.28 -6.77 1.95
N GLY A 21 -7.53 -7.94 2.54
CA GLY A 21 -8.82 -8.20 3.16
C GLY A 21 -10.01 -8.11 2.23
N GLY A 22 -9.82 -8.46 0.96
CA GLY A 22 -10.89 -8.43 -0.02
C GLY A 22 -11.14 -7.07 -0.65
N GLN A 23 -10.43 -6.03 -0.21
CA GLN A 23 -10.53 -4.69 -0.79
C GLN A 23 -9.37 -4.44 -1.74
N LEU A 24 -9.66 -3.84 -2.88
CA LEU A 24 -8.65 -3.47 -3.87
C LEU A 24 -8.02 -2.13 -3.51
N PHE A 25 -6.70 -2.09 -3.54
CA PHE A 25 -5.93 -0.87 -3.32
C PHE A 25 -4.99 -0.65 -4.50
N GLY A 26 -4.61 0.60 -4.70
CA GLY A 26 -3.63 0.95 -5.71
C GLY A 26 -2.48 1.72 -5.10
N LEU A 27 -1.26 1.31 -5.43
CA LEU A 27 -0.04 2.03 -5.04
C LEU A 27 0.53 2.70 -6.27
N PRO A 28 0.78 4.02 -6.23
CA PRO A 28 1.44 4.66 -7.37
C PRO A 28 2.76 3.95 -7.67
N ILE A 29 2.95 3.57 -8.92
CA ILE A 29 4.12 2.77 -9.29
C ILE A 29 5.43 3.50 -9.00
N ALA A 30 5.40 4.83 -9.04
CA ALA A 30 6.57 5.65 -8.75
C ALA A 30 7.07 5.47 -7.32
N ARG A 31 6.22 5.01 -6.41
CA ARG A 31 6.61 4.79 -5.02
C ARG A 31 7.04 3.35 -4.76
N VAL A 32 6.84 2.45 -5.70
CA VAL A 32 7.18 1.03 -5.54
C VAL A 32 8.62 0.80 -5.93
N GLN A 33 9.43 0.34 -4.99
CA GLN A 33 10.84 0.04 -5.22
C GLN A 33 11.03 -1.40 -5.62
N ASP A 34 10.23 -2.31 -5.04
CA ASP A 34 10.42 -3.72 -5.20
C ASP A 34 9.17 -4.47 -4.79
N VAL A 35 9.07 -5.70 -5.20
CA VAL A 35 8.02 -6.63 -4.77
C VAL A 35 8.72 -7.94 -4.42
N PHE A 36 8.48 -8.45 -3.23
CA PHE A 36 9.19 -9.63 -2.78
C PHE A 36 8.36 -10.43 -1.78
N MET A 37 8.77 -11.67 -1.55
CA MET A 37 8.21 -12.50 -0.50
C MET A 37 9.06 -12.30 0.75
N PRO A 38 8.47 -11.85 1.86
CA PRO A 38 9.26 -11.64 3.07
C PRO A 38 9.72 -12.99 3.64
N GLU A 39 11.00 -13.08 3.94
CA GLU A 39 11.62 -14.28 4.53
C GLU A 39 12.44 -13.88 5.73
N ARG A 40 12.52 -14.78 6.70
CA ARG A 40 13.39 -14.62 7.87
C ARG A 40 13.18 -13.29 8.58
N MET A 41 11.93 -12.98 8.80
CA MET A 41 11.58 -11.75 9.49
C MET A 41 11.83 -11.89 10.97
N THR A 42 12.50 -10.90 11.58
CA THR A 42 12.76 -10.86 13.01
C THR A 42 11.82 -9.87 13.66
N ARG A 43 11.12 -10.30 14.69
CA ARG A 43 10.23 -9.41 15.42
C ARG A 43 11.02 -8.35 16.17
N VAL A 44 10.47 -7.15 16.24
CA VAL A 44 11.05 -6.06 17.00
C VAL A 44 10.27 -5.94 18.30
N PRO A 45 10.89 -6.26 19.46
CA PRO A 45 10.20 -6.14 20.75
C PRO A 45 9.75 -4.71 21.00
N LEU A 46 8.57 -4.56 21.58
CA LEU A 46 7.99 -3.27 21.97
C LEU A 46 7.66 -2.34 20.80
N ALA A 47 7.75 -2.83 19.57
CA ALA A 47 7.29 -2.07 18.41
C ALA A 47 5.77 -2.02 18.38
N ALA A 48 5.22 -1.05 17.64
CA ALA A 48 3.79 -0.96 17.43
C ALA A 48 3.26 -2.25 16.79
N VAL A 49 1.98 -2.52 17.02
CA VAL A 49 1.35 -3.74 16.54
C VAL A 49 1.40 -3.87 15.01
N ASP A 50 1.44 -2.73 14.31
CA ASP A 50 1.50 -2.72 12.83
C ASP A 50 2.88 -3.09 12.30
N VAL A 51 3.91 -3.06 13.13
CA VAL A 51 5.26 -3.45 12.73
C VAL A 51 5.38 -4.95 12.89
N ALA A 52 5.40 -5.66 11.76
CA ALA A 52 5.51 -7.12 11.80
C ALA A 52 6.91 -7.58 12.16
N GLY A 53 7.92 -6.82 11.79
CA GLY A 53 9.30 -7.14 12.08
C GLY A 53 10.26 -6.44 11.15
N VAL A 54 11.51 -6.89 11.17
CA VAL A 54 12.53 -6.40 10.25
C VAL A 54 13.14 -7.59 9.52
N LEU A 55 13.64 -7.34 8.33
CA LEU A 55 14.30 -8.37 7.54
C LEU A 55 15.45 -7.75 6.76
N ASN A 56 16.34 -8.59 6.29
CA ASN A 56 17.44 -8.18 5.43
C ASN A 56 17.09 -8.54 4.00
N LEU A 57 17.04 -7.54 3.13
CA LEU A 57 16.78 -7.75 1.72
C LEU A 57 17.97 -7.22 0.95
N ARG A 58 18.78 -8.13 0.41
CA ARG A 58 19.96 -7.79 -0.39
C ARG A 58 20.91 -6.80 0.32
N GLY A 59 21.12 -7.03 1.61
CA GLY A 59 22.01 -6.19 2.40
C GLY A 59 21.38 -4.94 2.99
N ARG A 60 20.08 -4.73 2.77
CA ARG A 60 19.37 -3.59 3.33
C ARG A 60 18.41 -4.06 4.41
N ILE A 61 18.31 -3.29 5.47
CA ILE A 61 17.35 -3.56 6.52
C ILE A 61 16.00 -2.97 6.10
N VAL A 62 14.98 -3.80 6.09
CA VAL A 62 13.64 -3.42 5.70
C VAL A 62 12.70 -3.65 6.88
N THR A 63 11.93 -2.61 7.23
CA THR A 63 10.91 -2.73 8.27
C THR A 63 9.60 -3.15 7.61
N ALA A 64 9.03 -4.25 8.08
CA ALA A 64 7.79 -4.78 7.52
C ALA A 64 6.59 -4.23 8.27
N ILE A 65 5.66 -3.65 7.52
CA ILE A 65 4.41 -3.07 8.05
C ILE A 65 3.27 -4.00 7.66
N ASP A 66 2.53 -4.46 8.66
CA ASP A 66 1.38 -5.33 8.43
C ASP A 66 0.17 -4.47 8.09
N MET A 67 -0.19 -4.45 6.82
CA MET A 67 -1.30 -3.63 6.35
C MET A 67 -2.65 -4.12 6.88
N ARG A 68 -2.81 -5.40 7.11
CA ARG A 68 -4.05 -5.89 7.72
C ARG A 68 -4.21 -5.33 9.13
N SER A 69 -3.15 -5.36 9.91
CA SER A 69 -3.15 -4.77 11.24
C SER A 69 -3.44 -3.27 11.19
N ARG A 70 -2.80 -2.59 10.25
CA ARG A 70 -3.01 -1.16 10.06
C ARG A 70 -4.46 -0.82 9.76
N LEU A 71 -5.15 -1.68 9.02
CA LEU A 71 -6.54 -1.49 8.65
C LEU A 71 -7.52 -2.10 9.66
N GLY A 72 -7.00 -2.65 10.74
CA GLY A 72 -7.84 -3.25 11.77
C GLY A 72 -8.46 -4.58 11.38
N LEU A 73 -7.88 -5.25 10.40
CA LEU A 73 -8.36 -6.53 9.95
C LEU A 73 -7.70 -7.66 10.73
N SER A 74 -8.40 -8.77 10.86
CA SER A 74 -7.82 -9.95 11.50
C SER A 74 -6.78 -10.60 10.61
N LYS A 75 -5.97 -11.48 11.20
CA LYS A 75 -5.00 -12.26 10.43
C LYS A 75 -5.73 -13.15 9.44
N ARG A 76 -5.03 -13.49 8.35
CA ARG A 76 -5.62 -14.39 7.35
C ARG A 76 -5.80 -15.77 7.94
N ASP A 77 -6.86 -16.44 7.48
CA ASP A 77 -7.17 -17.81 7.90
C ASP A 77 -6.38 -18.85 7.12
N ASP A 78 -5.80 -18.47 5.98
CA ASP A 78 -5.13 -19.43 5.13
C ASP A 78 -3.60 -19.38 5.34
N ASP A 79 -2.91 -20.38 4.80
CA ASP A 79 -1.48 -20.49 4.91
C ASP A 79 -0.71 -19.84 3.78
N ARG A 80 -1.40 -19.12 2.90
CA ARG A 80 -0.72 -18.46 1.79
C ARG A 80 0.22 -17.39 2.31
N PRO A 81 1.43 -17.31 1.77
CA PRO A 81 2.37 -16.29 2.21
C PRO A 81 1.88 -14.90 1.82
N SER A 82 2.19 -13.93 2.65
CA SER A 82 2.00 -12.53 2.29
C SER A 82 3.04 -12.12 1.27
N MET A 83 2.70 -11.12 0.49
CA MET A 83 3.67 -10.46 -0.38
C MET A 83 4.05 -9.14 0.27
N ALA A 84 5.19 -8.61 -0.12
CA ALA A 84 5.64 -7.31 0.37
C ALA A 84 5.91 -6.38 -0.80
N VAL A 85 5.45 -5.14 -0.66
CA VAL A 85 5.78 -4.08 -1.60
C VAL A 85 6.80 -3.18 -0.91
N GLY A 86 8.00 -3.09 -1.49
CA GLY A 86 9.06 -2.27 -0.95
C GLY A 86 8.85 -0.81 -1.32
N VAL A 87 8.91 0.05 -0.33
CA VAL A 87 8.79 1.51 -0.49
C VAL A 87 9.81 2.19 0.40
N ASP A 88 10.14 3.43 0.08
CA ASP A 88 11.10 4.21 0.86
C ASP A 88 10.43 5.46 1.41
N LEU A 89 10.91 5.89 2.57
CA LEU A 89 10.57 7.19 3.12
C LEU A 89 11.82 7.73 3.84
N ARG A 90 12.27 8.90 3.41
CA ARG A 90 13.40 9.60 4.05
C ARG A 90 14.63 8.72 4.18
N GLY A 91 14.93 7.95 3.15
CA GLY A 91 16.11 7.09 3.12
C GLY A 91 15.94 5.77 3.85
N GLU A 92 14.79 5.52 4.46
CA GLU A 92 14.52 4.26 5.14
C GLU A 92 13.68 3.35 4.24
N SER A 93 13.95 2.06 4.33
CA SER A 93 13.25 1.05 3.51
C SER A 93 12.17 0.36 4.33
N TYR A 94 11.00 0.22 3.72
CA TYR A 94 9.85 -0.46 4.33
C TYR A 94 9.28 -1.47 3.36
N GLY A 95 8.67 -2.51 3.91
CA GLY A 95 7.91 -3.46 3.12
C GLY A 95 6.47 -3.50 3.61
N LEU A 96 5.53 -3.16 2.75
CA LEU A 96 4.12 -3.23 3.09
C LEU A 96 3.63 -4.64 2.83
N LEU A 97 3.22 -5.33 3.90
CA LEU A 97 2.73 -6.70 3.77
C LEU A 97 1.28 -6.66 3.33
N ILE A 98 1.00 -7.33 2.23
CA ILE A 98 -0.32 -7.37 1.59
C ILE A 98 -0.69 -8.82 1.30
N ASP A 99 -1.96 -9.03 0.96
CA ASP A 99 -2.42 -10.39 0.67
C ASP A 99 -1.94 -10.87 -0.69
N SER A 100 -2.11 -10.04 -1.71
CA SER A 100 -1.68 -10.41 -3.06
C SER A 100 -1.46 -9.18 -3.91
N ILE A 101 -0.73 -9.36 -4.99
CA ILE A 101 -0.45 -8.30 -5.96
C ILE A 101 -1.16 -8.67 -7.24
N GLY A 102 -1.79 -7.67 -7.86
CA GLY A 102 -2.45 -7.82 -9.13
C GLY A 102 -1.71 -7.07 -10.24
N GLU A 103 -2.45 -6.74 -11.27
CA GLU A 103 -1.89 -6.08 -12.44
C GLU A 103 -1.63 -4.60 -12.20
N VAL A 104 -0.90 -3.99 -13.11
CA VAL A 104 -0.69 -2.55 -13.13
C VAL A 104 -1.81 -1.92 -13.94
N LEU A 105 -2.47 -0.92 -13.38
CA LEU A 105 -3.51 -0.17 -14.05
C LEU A 105 -3.04 1.25 -14.35
N LYS A 106 -3.37 1.73 -15.54
CA LYS A 106 -3.11 3.11 -15.94
C LYS A 106 -4.43 3.85 -15.88
N LEU A 107 -4.52 4.82 -14.98
CA LEU A 107 -5.77 5.52 -14.75
C LEU A 107 -5.58 7.03 -14.88
N PRO A 108 -6.55 7.74 -15.48
CA PRO A 108 -6.44 9.18 -15.59
C PRO A 108 -6.62 9.85 -14.23
N ASP A 109 -5.80 10.84 -13.96
CA ASP A 109 -5.82 11.52 -12.67
C ASP A 109 -7.13 12.24 -12.41
N ASP A 110 -7.80 12.71 -13.46
CA ASP A 110 -9.09 13.37 -13.32
C ASP A 110 -10.22 12.38 -12.96
N GLY A 111 -9.97 11.09 -13.04
CA GLY A 111 -10.92 10.09 -12.59
C GLY A 111 -10.81 9.76 -11.10
N ARG A 112 -9.81 10.30 -10.43
CA ARG A 112 -9.68 10.07 -8.98
C ARG A 112 -10.67 10.96 -8.24
N GLU A 113 -11.43 10.34 -7.36
CA GLU A 113 -12.46 11.01 -6.58
C GLU A 113 -12.03 11.10 -5.13
N GLU A 114 -12.68 11.99 -4.40
CA GLU A 114 -12.48 12.07 -2.96
C GLU A 114 -13.04 10.83 -2.28
N ASN A 115 -12.59 10.56 -1.07
CA ASN A 115 -13.06 9.42 -0.32
C ASN A 115 -14.57 9.50 -0.12
N PRO A 116 -15.31 8.41 -0.37
CA PRO A 116 -16.73 8.38 -0.03
C PRO A 116 -16.91 8.59 1.47
N VAL A 117 -18.02 9.23 1.84
CA VAL A 117 -18.27 9.53 3.25
C VAL A 117 -18.42 8.27 4.09
N ASN A 118 -18.78 7.16 3.49
CA ASN A 118 -18.95 5.88 4.19
C ASN A 118 -17.71 5.00 4.14
N LEU A 119 -16.57 5.52 3.66
CA LEU A 119 -15.33 4.77 3.67
C LEU A 119 -14.89 4.54 5.12
N ASP A 120 -14.41 3.34 5.41
CA ASP A 120 -13.90 3.00 6.74
C ASP A 120 -12.86 4.04 7.17
N SER A 121 -12.92 4.47 8.43
CA SER A 121 -12.06 5.54 8.91
C SER A 121 -10.58 5.19 8.85
N ARG A 122 -10.22 3.93 9.04
CA ARG A 122 -8.83 3.50 8.96
C ARG A 122 -8.32 3.54 7.53
N MET A 123 -9.17 3.15 6.57
CA MET A 123 -8.83 3.30 5.15
C MET A 123 -8.72 4.77 4.77
N ALA A 124 -9.63 5.60 5.27
CA ALA A 124 -9.64 7.02 4.95
C ALA A 124 -8.36 7.71 5.38
N ARG A 125 -7.77 7.29 6.49
CA ARG A 125 -6.53 7.88 6.99
C ARG A 125 -5.35 7.69 6.07
N ILE A 126 -5.33 6.61 5.31
CA ILE A 126 -4.20 6.28 4.43
C ILE A 126 -4.58 6.35 2.97
N SER A 127 -5.73 6.91 2.65
CA SER A 127 -6.23 7.03 1.29
C SER A 127 -5.92 8.40 0.72
N ALA A 128 -5.43 8.41 -0.52
CA ALA A 128 -5.27 9.63 -1.30
C ALA A 128 -6.46 9.86 -2.23
N GLY A 129 -7.52 9.10 -2.07
CA GLY A 129 -8.69 9.15 -2.91
C GLY A 129 -9.05 7.77 -3.43
N VAL A 130 -10.01 7.73 -4.33
CA VAL A 130 -10.49 6.47 -4.89
C VAL A 130 -10.68 6.57 -6.38
N HIS A 131 -10.58 5.42 -7.05
CA HIS A 131 -10.98 5.29 -8.45
C HIS A 131 -12.15 4.31 -8.52
N ARG A 132 -13.19 4.71 -9.26
CA ARG A 132 -14.28 3.79 -9.53
C ARG A 132 -13.92 2.97 -10.75
N LEU A 133 -13.75 1.69 -10.53
CA LEU A 133 -13.50 0.75 -11.60
C LEU A 133 -14.80 0.02 -11.93
N ASP A 134 -14.79 -0.73 -13.01
CA ASP A 134 -15.96 -1.47 -13.41
C ASP A 134 -16.35 -2.46 -12.31
N GLY A 135 -17.47 -2.15 -11.64
CA GLY A 135 -18.01 -3.03 -10.61
C GLY A 135 -17.39 -2.95 -9.23
N HIS A 136 -16.34 -2.11 -9.04
CA HIS A 136 -15.73 -2.02 -7.71
C HIS A 136 -14.90 -0.75 -7.55
N LEU A 137 -14.49 -0.50 -6.31
CA LEU A 137 -13.78 0.69 -5.92
C LEU A 137 -12.33 0.33 -5.59
N MET A 138 -11.40 1.11 -6.13
CA MET A 138 -9.98 0.98 -5.77
C MET A 138 -9.60 2.16 -4.88
N VAL A 139 -9.09 1.85 -3.69
CA VAL A 139 -8.60 2.89 -2.76
C VAL A 139 -7.14 3.17 -3.09
N VAL A 140 -6.80 4.42 -3.34
CA VAL A 140 -5.43 4.82 -3.62
C VAL A 140 -4.70 5.01 -2.30
N LEU A 141 -3.60 4.29 -2.10
CA LEU A 141 -2.84 4.37 -0.88
C LEU A 141 -1.89 5.56 -0.90
N ASP A 142 -1.88 6.32 0.18
CA ASP A 142 -0.93 7.38 0.41
C ASP A 142 0.24 6.79 1.21
N VAL A 143 1.32 6.49 0.52
CA VAL A 143 2.46 5.82 1.11
C VAL A 143 3.06 6.64 2.26
N ASP A 144 3.16 7.95 2.09
CA ASP A 144 3.72 8.81 3.12
C ASP A 144 2.91 8.75 4.41
N ARG A 145 1.59 8.77 4.30
CA ARG A 145 0.73 8.68 5.49
C ARG A 145 0.89 7.35 6.20
N ILE A 146 0.97 6.27 5.43
CA ILE A 146 1.18 4.93 6.02
C ILE A 146 2.49 4.91 6.80
N LEU A 147 3.56 5.38 6.18
CA LEU A 147 4.91 5.26 6.74
C LEU A 147 5.17 6.27 7.85
N GLU A 148 4.62 7.46 7.76
CA GLU A 148 4.80 8.46 8.81
C GLU A 148 4.19 7.99 10.12
N MET A 149 3.01 7.39 10.06
CA MET A 149 2.38 6.82 11.26
C MET A 149 3.24 5.69 11.83
N SER A 150 3.78 4.84 10.98
CA SER A 150 4.61 3.71 11.40
C SER A 150 5.97 4.16 11.94
N SER A 151 6.54 5.19 11.32
CA SER A 151 7.81 5.76 11.77
C SER A 151 7.68 6.35 13.16
N ASP A 152 6.61 7.08 13.42
CA ASP A 152 6.34 7.63 14.75
C ASP A 152 6.21 6.51 15.78
N ALA A 153 5.53 5.43 15.43
CA ALA A 153 5.37 4.28 16.31
C ALA A 153 6.69 3.59 16.61
N ILE A 154 7.57 3.51 15.61
CA ILE A 154 8.90 2.90 15.79
C ILE A 154 9.78 3.80 16.65
N ALA A 155 9.70 5.09 16.45
CA ALA A 155 10.53 6.06 17.17
C ALA A 155 10.12 6.19 18.63
N ALA A 156 8.88 5.92 18.92
CA ALA A 156 8.40 5.95 20.30
C ALA A 156 8.86 4.74 21.08
#